data_8969fb3a6f9f23627f1fd5facf845427
#
_entry.id   8969fb3a6f9f23627f1fd5facf845427
#
_cell.length_a   1.000
_cell.length_b   1.000
_cell.length_c   1.000
_cell.angle_alpha   90.00
_cell.angle_beta   90.00
_cell.angle_gamma   90.00
#
_symmetry.space_group_name_H-M   'P 1'
#
loop_
_entity.id
_entity.type
_entity.pdbx_description
1 polymer ?
#
loop_
_entity_poly.entity_id
_entity_poly.type
_entity_poly.pdbx_seq_one_letter_code
_entity_poly.pdbx_strand_id
1 'polypeptide(L)'
;EISECLVGSEMCIRDRYMEVIGKLIDKGIVFVACSGRQYRSERKLFTPVADRLLYISDGGTVVRTPKEILKVDTLPDEIWKGMCSMVRENMPSCDYFISTPERCFAEDGGSQMFHWLRDSYGYDIHEVPEMLKLEGQKVNKFAVYHPNACEEMCAPLFTPTWKDKTVMAAAGKEWMDCTAPGSGKG
;
A
#
# COMPACT_ATOMS: atom_id res chain seq x y z
N GLU A 1 17.97 -10.51 -5.07
CA GLU A 1 18.82 -11.65 -4.61
C GLU A 1 18.96 -11.76 -3.08
N ILE A 2 17.90 -11.57 -2.32
CA ILE A 2 17.91 -11.84 -0.87
C ILE A 2 16.86 -12.92 -0.51
N SER A 3 16.14 -13.50 -1.47
CA SER A 3 15.02 -14.38 -1.19
C SER A 3 15.32 -15.89 -1.13
N GLU A 4 16.51 -16.34 -1.43
CA GLU A 4 16.77 -17.79 -1.55
C GLU A 4 17.63 -18.43 -0.44
N CYS A 5 18.09 -17.70 0.54
CA CYS A 5 19.07 -18.24 1.51
C CYS A 5 18.51 -18.64 2.90
N LEU A 6 17.18 -18.64 3.14
CA LEU A 6 16.73 -18.62 4.53
C LEU A 6 15.53 -19.50 4.92
N VAL A 7 15.21 -20.57 4.19
CA VAL A 7 14.01 -21.39 4.49
C VAL A 7 14.01 -22.07 5.88
N GLY A 8 15.17 -22.27 6.49
CA GLY A 8 15.25 -22.84 7.86
C GLY A 8 15.62 -21.83 8.94
N SER A 9 16.46 -20.86 8.62
CA SER A 9 16.96 -19.87 9.57
C SER A 9 16.06 -18.63 9.69
N GLU A 10 15.34 -18.25 8.62
CA GLU A 10 14.39 -17.12 8.65
C GLU A 10 13.21 -17.38 9.57
N MET A 11 12.69 -18.60 9.61
CA MET A 11 11.59 -18.94 10.50
C MET A 11 12.00 -18.78 11.96
N CYS A 12 13.18 -19.26 12.34
CA CYS A 12 13.71 -19.10 13.70
C CYS A 12 14.03 -17.64 14.06
N ILE A 13 14.56 -16.85 13.12
CA ILE A 13 14.85 -15.43 13.32
C ILE A 13 13.54 -14.66 13.50
N ARG A 14 12.55 -14.90 12.63
CA ARG A 14 11.24 -14.24 12.67
C ARG A 14 10.51 -14.51 13.98
N ASP A 15 10.47 -15.77 14.42
CA ASP A 15 9.81 -16.15 15.67
C ASP A 15 10.47 -15.48 16.89
N ARG A 16 11.81 -15.40 16.91
CA ARG A 16 12.54 -14.71 17.95
C ARG A 16 12.27 -13.20 17.99
N TYR A 17 12.10 -12.54 16.82
CA TYR A 17 11.71 -11.13 16.79
C TYR A 17 10.31 -10.93 17.37
N MET A 18 9.35 -11.79 17.04
CA MET A 18 7.98 -11.69 17.56
C MET A 18 7.95 -11.87 19.08
N GLU A 19 8.76 -12.79 19.62
CA GLU A 19 8.92 -12.97 21.08
C GLU A 19 9.49 -11.71 21.75
N VAL A 20 10.52 -11.11 21.16
CA VAL A 20 11.13 -9.87 21.68
C VAL A 20 10.13 -8.71 21.64
N ILE A 21 9.41 -8.53 20.54
CA ILE A 21 8.35 -7.53 20.42
C ILE A 21 7.29 -7.73 21.50
N GLY A 22 6.86 -8.98 21.71
CA GLY A 22 5.90 -9.32 22.77
C GLY A 22 6.41 -8.90 24.17
N LYS A 23 7.66 -9.21 24.50
CA LYS A 23 8.29 -8.82 25.78
C LYS A 23 8.44 -7.31 25.94
N LEU A 24 8.69 -6.56 24.87
CA LEU A 24 8.73 -5.10 24.90
C LEU A 24 7.35 -4.51 25.21
N ILE A 25 6.32 -5.04 24.56
CA ILE A 25 4.94 -4.63 24.82
C ILE A 25 4.51 -4.96 26.26
N ASP A 26 4.92 -6.11 26.81
CA ASP A 26 4.66 -6.49 28.21
C ASP A 26 5.29 -5.53 29.20
N LYS A 27 6.36 -4.83 28.81
CA LYS A 27 7.00 -3.76 29.58
C LYS A 27 6.36 -2.38 29.41
N GLY A 28 5.23 -2.28 28.68
CA GLY A 28 4.53 -1.03 28.43
C GLY A 28 5.07 -0.21 27.26
N ILE A 29 5.96 -0.78 26.44
CA ILE A 29 6.48 -0.11 25.25
C ILE A 29 5.42 -0.22 24.13
N VAL A 30 5.02 0.91 23.56
CA VAL A 30 4.16 0.95 22.38
C VAL A 30 4.97 0.59 21.16
N PHE A 31 4.63 -0.52 20.51
CA PHE A 31 5.28 -0.93 19.27
C PHE A 31 4.40 -0.51 18.07
N VAL A 32 5.00 0.19 17.11
CA VAL A 32 4.32 0.68 15.91
C VAL A 32 4.94 0.02 14.69
N ALA A 33 4.14 -0.73 13.94
CA ALA A 33 4.51 -1.19 12.59
C ALA A 33 4.25 -0.06 11.60
N CYS A 34 5.23 0.24 10.72
CA CYS A 34 5.14 1.34 9.77
C CYS A 34 5.62 0.89 8.39
N SER A 35 4.73 0.88 7.40
CA SER A 35 4.99 0.32 6.07
C SER A 35 4.24 1.05 4.95
N GLY A 36 4.72 0.87 3.70
CA GLY A 36 3.96 1.18 2.48
C GLY A 36 2.89 0.14 2.12
N ARG A 37 2.86 -0.99 2.85
CA ARG A 37 1.88 -2.06 2.63
C ARG A 37 0.49 -1.65 3.11
N GLN A 38 -0.52 -2.27 2.52
CA GLN A 38 -1.90 -2.24 3.04
C GLN A 38 -1.94 -2.91 4.42
N TYR A 39 -2.79 -2.40 5.31
CA TYR A 39 -2.92 -2.88 6.69
C TYR A 39 -3.03 -4.41 6.84
N ARG A 40 -3.88 -5.07 6.04
CA ARG A 40 -4.06 -6.53 6.16
C ARG A 40 -2.80 -7.31 5.77
N SER A 41 -2.09 -6.82 4.77
CA SER A 41 -0.78 -7.38 4.38
C SER A 41 0.27 -7.14 5.47
N GLU A 42 0.34 -5.93 6.00
CA GLU A 42 1.27 -5.58 7.07
C GLU A 42 1.00 -6.40 8.34
N ARG A 43 -0.27 -6.51 8.75
CA ARG A 43 -0.68 -7.27 9.93
C ARG A 43 -0.28 -8.74 9.88
N LYS A 44 -0.32 -9.39 8.71
CA LYS A 44 0.10 -10.79 8.52
C LYS A 44 1.57 -11.02 8.88
N LEU A 45 2.42 -10.01 8.72
CA LEU A 45 3.84 -10.10 9.07
C LEU A 45 4.06 -10.24 10.58
N PHE A 46 3.12 -9.74 11.39
CA PHE A 46 3.20 -9.70 12.85
C PHE A 46 2.21 -10.64 13.54
N THR A 47 1.73 -11.69 12.84
CA THR A 47 0.64 -12.57 13.32
C THR A 47 0.68 -12.90 14.81
N PRO A 48 1.81 -13.31 15.44
CA PRO A 48 1.83 -13.68 16.87
C PRO A 48 1.52 -12.53 17.83
N VAL A 49 1.76 -11.27 17.42
CA VAL A 49 1.58 -10.07 18.26
C VAL A 49 0.66 -9.03 17.62
N ALA A 50 0.04 -9.38 16.50
CA ALA A 50 -0.68 -8.45 15.63
C ALA A 50 -1.79 -7.65 16.33
N ASP A 51 -2.44 -8.22 17.34
CA ASP A 51 -3.53 -7.57 18.09
C ASP A 51 -3.04 -6.56 19.15
N ARG A 52 -1.74 -6.42 19.29
CA ARG A 52 -1.09 -5.61 20.32
C ARG A 52 -0.30 -4.42 19.78
N LEU A 53 -0.28 -4.26 18.45
CA LEU A 53 0.49 -3.22 17.77
C LEU A 53 -0.40 -2.05 17.34
N LEU A 54 0.24 -0.89 17.15
CA LEU A 54 -0.26 0.18 16.29
C LEU A 54 0.28 -0.02 14.87
N TYR A 55 -0.48 0.44 13.89
CA TYR A 55 -0.12 0.33 12.48
C TYR A 55 -0.16 1.68 11.79
N ILE A 56 0.87 1.98 11.02
CA ILE A 56 0.94 3.09 10.07
C ILE A 56 1.11 2.46 8.69
N SER A 57 0.02 2.36 7.95
CA SER A 57 -0.05 1.61 6.69
C SER A 57 -0.13 2.53 5.48
N ASP A 58 -0.01 1.95 4.28
CA ASP A 58 -0.14 2.65 3.00
C ASP A 58 0.69 3.94 2.90
N GLY A 59 1.94 3.87 3.34
CA GLY A 59 2.85 5.01 3.27
C GLY A 59 2.60 6.12 4.29
N GLY A 60 1.81 5.87 5.34
CA GLY A 60 1.49 6.85 6.38
C GLY A 60 0.10 7.45 6.28
N THR A 61 -0.69 7.03 5.29
CA THR A 61 -2.05 7.55 5.08
C THR A 61 -3.08 6.98 6.04
N VAL A 62 -2.82 5.80 6.62
CA VAL A 62 -3.71 5.15 7.58
C VAL A 62 -2.97 4.88 8.87
N VAL A 63 -3.49 5.40 9.98
CA VAL A 63 -3.03 5.10 11.34
C VAL A 63 -4.17 4.39 12.07
N ARG A 64 -3.89 3.20 12.62
CA ARG A 64 -4.93 2.41 13.28
C ARG A 64 -4.40 1.48 14.37
N THR A 65 -5.28 1.13 15.29
CA THR A 65 -5.17 -0.08 16.09
C THR A 65 -5.81 -1.27 15.34
N PRO A 66 -5.69 -2.50 15.83
CA PRO A 66 -6.45 -3.63 15.29
C PRO A 66 -7.97 -3.44 15.33
N LYS A 67 -8.46 -2.58 16.24
CA LYS A 67 -9.89 -2.39 16.53
C LYS A 67 -10.50 -1.18 15.83
N GLU A 68 -9.71 -0.11 15.64
CA GLU A 68 -10.24 1.17 15.15
C GLU A 68 -9.22 1.93 14.29
N ILE A 69 -9.73 2.72 13.37
CA ILE A 69 -8.96 3.67 12.57
C ILE A 69 -8.86 4.97 13.35
N LEU A 70 -7.62 5.40 13.65
CA LEU A 70 -7.34 6.63 14.40
C LEU A 70 -7.22 7.84 13.46
N LYS A 71 -6.65 7.62 12.27
CA LYS A 71 -6.47 8.65 11.25
C LYS A 71 -6.51 8.01 9.86
N VAL A 72 -7.09 8.72 8.90
CA VAL A 72 -6.96 8.43 7.49
C VAL A 72 -6.85 9.73 6.69
N ASP A 73 -5.85 9.82 5.84
CA ASP A 73 -5.70 10.90 4.86
C ASP A 73 -6.19 10.38 3.51
N THR A 74 -7.15 11.05 2.89
CA THR A 74 -7.80 10.58 1.66
C THR A 74 -7.54 11.51 0.50
N LEU A 75 -7.45 10.94 -0.69
CA LEU A 75 -7.47 11.65 -1.97
C LEU A 75 -8.92 12.02 -2.33
N PRO A 76 -9.20 13.26 -2.73
CA PRO A 76 -10.49 13.63 -3.30
C PRO A 76 -10.83 12.79 -4.55
N ASP A 77 -12.13 12.56 -4.76
CA ASP A 77 -12.61 11.74 -5.89
C ASP A 77 -12.12 12.25 -7.25
N GLU A 78 -12.12 13.56 -7.46
CA GLU A 78 -11.63 14.17 -8.71
C GLU A 78 -10.13 13.92 -8.95
N ILE A 79 -9.35 13.74 -7.88
CA ILE A 79 -7.90 13.50 -7.99
C ILE A 79 -7.64 12.05 -8.39
N TRP A 80 -8.11 11.09 -7.59
CA TRP A 80 -7.82 9.68 -7.91
C TRP A 80 -8.53 9.20 -9.18
N LYS A 81 -9.75 9.67 -9.48
CA LYS A 81 -10.43 9.38 -10.75
C LYS A 81 -9.72 10.00 -11.94
N GLY A 82 -9.20 11.23 -11.79
CA GLY A 82 -8.38 11.87 -12.81
C GLY A 82 -7.08 11.09 -13.08
N MET A 83 -6.45 10.53 -12.06
CA MET A 83 -5.29 9.64 -12.21
C MET A 83 -5.64 8.35 -12.95
N CYS A 84 -6.77 7.71 -12.63
CA CYS A 84 -7.26 6.54 -13.36
C CYS A 84 -7.43 6.85 -14.85
N SER A 85 -8.10 7.94 -15.20
CA SER A 85 -8.29 8.35 -16.59
C SER A 85 -6.95 8.59 -17.29
N MET A 86 -6.02 9.26 -16.62
CA MET A 86 -4.68 9.53 -17.18
C MET A 86 -3.92 8.24 -17.48
N VAL A 87 -3.92 7.25 -16.59
CA VAL A 87 -3.26 5.96 -16.85
C VAL A 87 -3.91 5.25 -18.02
N ARG A 88 -5.23 5.15 -18.06
CA ARG A 88 -5.97 4.50 -19.15
C ARG A 88 -5.68 5.10 -20.52
N GLU A 89 -5.65 6.42 -20.60
CA GLU A 89 -5.51 7.15 -21.87
C GLU A 89 -4.07 7.19 -22.37
N ASN A 90 -3.09 7.28 -21.47
CA ASN A 90 -1.72 7.63 -21.83
C ASN A 90 -0.68 6.55 -21.49
N MET A 91 -1.03 5.56 -20.67
CA MET A 91 -0.08 4.56 -20.16
C MET A 91 -0.66 3.13 -20.24
N PRO A 92 -0.97 2.62 -21.45
CA PRO A 92 -1.64 1.32 -21.61
C PRO A 92 -0.80 0.11 -21.17
N SER A 93 0.50 0.29 -20.94
CA SER A 93 1.39 -0.74 -20.38
C SER A 93 1.50 -0.72 -18.86
N CYS A 94 0.81 0.21 -18.20
CA CYS A 94 0.80 0.33 -16.76
C CYS A 94 -0.50 -0.24 -16.16
N ASP A 95 -0.35 -1.00 -15.10
CA ASP A 95 -1.46 -1.34 -14.21
C ASP A 95 -1.61 -0.31 -13.10
N TYR A 96 -2.75 -0.28 -12.44
CA TYR A 96 -2.98 0.58 -11.29
C TYR A 96 -4.01 0.00 -10.33
N PHE A 97 -3.93 0.44 -9.09
CA PHE A 97 -4.94 0.14 -8.08
C PHE A 97 -5.16 1.32 -7.15
N ILE A 98 -6.30 1.33 -6.48
CA ILE A 98 -6.57 2.22 -5.36
C ILE A 98 -6.59 1.44 -4.05
N SER A 99 -6.12 2.08 -2.99
CA SER A 99 -6.21 1.57 -1.62
C SER A 99 -7.21 2.38 -0.82
N THR A 100 -8.00 1.67 -0.02
CA THR A 100 -8.81 2.23 1.05
C THR A 100 -8.34 1.65 2.38
N PRO A 101 -8.71 2.20 3.54
CA PRO A 101 -8.30 1.65 4.82
C PRO A 101 -8.64 0.17 5.03
N GLU A 102 -9.65 -0.34 4.30
CA GLU A 102 -10.13 -1.71 4.45
C GLU A 102 -9.65 -2.65 3.35
N ARG A 103 -9.57 -2.19 2.09
CA ARG A 103 -9.24 -3.04 0.93
C ARG A 103 -8.70 -2.24 -0.25
N CYS A 104 -8.18 -2.96 -1.23
CA CYS A 104 -7.75 -2.39 -2.50
C CYS A 104 -8.70 -2.79 -3.64
N PHE A 105 -8.70 -1.98 -4.70
CA PHE A 105 -9.47 -2.25 -5.92
C PHE A 105 -8.58 -2.06 -7.15
N ALA A 106 -8.71 -2.97 -8.11
CA ALA A 106 -8.11 -2.90 -9.45
C ALA A 106 -9.12 -3.35 -10.50
N GLU A 107 -8.90 -3.02 -11.77
CA GLU A 107 -9.83 -3.37 -12.86
C GLU A 107 -9.46 -4.67 -13.57
N ASP A 108 -8.17 -5.01 -13.61
CA ASP A 108 -7.71 -6.24 -14.24
C ASP A 108 -7.28 -7.26 -13.18
N GLY A 109 -8.19 -8.15 -12.84
CA GLY A 109 -7.95 -9.27 -11.93
C GLY A 109 -7.02 -10.34 -12.51
N GLY A 110 -6.75 -10.32 -13.82
CA GLY A 110 -5.82 -11.21 -14.50
C GLY A 110 -4.41 -10.66 -14.62
N SER A 111 -4.17 -9.39 -14.26
CA SER A 111 -2.86 -8.77 -14.39
C SER A 111 -1.80 -9.36 -13.45
N GLN A 112 -0.53 -9.25 -13.88
CA GLN A 112 0.61 -9.66 -13.05
C GLN A 112 0.62 -8.89 -11.71
N MET A 113 0.31 -7.60 -11.75
CA MET A 113 0.23 -6.75 -10.56
C MET A 113 -0.80 -7.30 -9.57
N PHE A 114 -2.02 -7.62 -10.05
CA PHE A 114 -3.12 -8.11 -9.20
C PHE A 114 -2.72 -9.41 -8.49
N HIS A 115 -2.22 -10.39 -9.25
CA HIS A 115 -1.77 -11.65 -8.69
C HIS A 115 -0.61 -11.47 -7.69
N TRP A 116 0.35 -10.63 -8.01
CA TRP A 116 1.48 -10.37 -7.13
C TRP A 116 1.04 -9.74 -5.79
N LEU A 117 0.17 -8.73 -5.83
CA LEU A 117 -0.36 -8.10 -4.62
C LEU A 117 -1.18 -9.08 -3.78
N ARG A 118 -2.08 -9.86 -4.41
CA ARG A 118 -2.94 -10.81 -3.72
C ARG A 118 -2.14 -11.98 -3.15
N ASP A 119 -1.35 -12.64 -3.98
CA ASP A 119 -0.78 -13.95 -3.68
C ASP A 119 0.57 -13.84 -2.95
N SER A 120 1.43 -12.89 -3.32
CA SER A 120 2.76 -12.71 -2.71
C SER A 120 2.75 -11.73 -1.55
N TYR A 121 2.07 -10.59 -1.69
CA TYR A 121 2.00 -9.58 -0.65
C TYR A 121 0.83 -9.76 0.32
N GLY A 122 -0.17 -10.56 -0.05
CA GLY A 122 -1.33 -10.86 0.78
C GLY A 122 -2.25 -9.67 0.99
N TYR A 123 -2.35 -8.79 0.00
CA TYR A 123 -3.32 -7.69 -0.02
C TYR A 123 -4.75 -8.20 -0.10
N ASP A 124 -5.66 -7.48 0.52
CA ASP A 124 -7.09 -7.65 0.29
C ASP A 124 -7.49 -6.81 -0.92
N ILE A 125 -7.21 -7.33 -2.11
CA ILE A 125 -7.47 -6.64 -3.37
C ILE A 125 -8.63 -7.31 -4.12
N HIS A 126 -9.53 -6.50 -4.64
CA HIS A 126 -10.75 -6.93 -5.34
C HIS A 126 -10.78 -6.37 -6.75
N GLU A 127 -11.16 -7.21 -7.69
CA GLU A 127 -11.44 -6.77 -9.05
C GLU A 127 -12.76 -6.01 -9.11
N VAL A 128 -12.79 -4.92 -9.87
CA VAL A 128 -13.99 -4.14 -10.15
C VAL A 128 -14.10 -3.88 -11.66
N PRO A 129 -15.30 -3.95 -12.25
CA PRO A 129 -15.45 -3.81 -13.68
C PRO A 129 -15.21 -2.38 -14.20
N GLU A 130 -15.32 -1.38 -13.32
CA GLU A 130 -15.21 0.03 -13.71
C GLU A 130 -14.87 0.88 -12.49
N MET A 131 -13.58 1.23 -12.36
CA MET A 131 -13.05 1.99 -11.22
C MET A 131 -13.71 3.36 -11.09
N LEU A 132 -13.94 4.04 -12.22
CA LEU A 132 -14.50 5.40 -12.22
C LEU A 132 -15.95 5.47 -11.70
N LYS A 133 -16.66 4.33 -11.67
CA LYS A 133 -18.03 4.23 -11.12
C LYS A 133 -18.07 3.97 -9.61
N LEU A 134 -16.91 3.74 -8.99
CA LEU A 134 -16.89 3.61 -7.54
C LEU A 134 -17.23 4.95 -6.88
N GLU A 135 -18.16 4.91 -5.93
CA GLU A 135 -18.63 6.05 -5.16
C GLU A 135 -18.45 5.82 -3.67
N GLY A 136 -18.24 6.90 -2.91
CA GLY A 136 -18.16 6.86 -1.45
C GLY A 136 -16.93 6.14 -0.88
N GLN A 137 -15.92 5.86 -1.72
CA GLN A 137 -14.69 5.22 -1.26
C GLN A 137 -13.76 6.24 -0.61
N LYS A 138 -13.24 5.90 0.57
CA LYS A 138 -12.19 6.67 1.24
C LYS A 138 -10.82 6.27 0.67
N VAL A 139 -10.53 6.68 -0.57
CA VAL A 139 -9.27 6.35 -1.23
C VAL A 139 -8.12 7.07 -0.53
N ASN A 140 -7.20 6.34 0.06
CA ASN A 140 -6.04 6.87 0.77
C ASN A 140 -4.74 6.78 -0.05
N LYS A 141 -4.69 5.91 -1.05
CA LYS A 141 -3.56 5.79 -1.96
C LYS A 141 -4.02 5.39 -3.35
N PHE A 142 -3.43 5.99 -4.37
CA PHE A 142 -3.44 5.55 -5.77
C PHE A 142 -2.04 5.07 -6.12
N ALA A 143 -1.91 3.89 -6.69
CA ALA A 143 -0.62 3.34 -7.07
C ALA A 143 -0.62 2.89 -8.53
N VAL A 144 0.44 3.22 -9.23
CA VAL A 144 0.71 2.77 -10.61
C VAL A 144 1.83 1.73 -10.57
N TYR A 145 1.70 0.72 -11.39
CA TYR A 145 2.66 -0.35 -11.57
C TYR A 145 3.13 -0.45 -13.03
N HIS A 146 4.44 -0.57 -13.21
CA HIS A 146 5.05 -0.99 -14.45
C HIS A 146 6.27 -1.86 -14.15
N PRO A 147 6.45 -3.03 -14.77
CA PRO A 147 7.43 -4.02 -14.34
C PRO A 147 8.90 -3.56 -14.36
N ASN A 148 9.23 -2.49 -15.07
CA ASN A 148 10.64 -2.09 -15.24
C ASN A 148 10.92 -0.60 -15.08
N ALA A 149 9.95 0.30 -15.28
CA ALA A 149 10.22 1.72 -15.45
C ALA A 149 9.04 2.62 -15.04
N CYS A 150 8.41 2.34 -13.91
CA CYS A 150 7.19 3.04 -13.49
C CYS A 150 7.44 4.54 -13.29
N GLU A 151 8.51 4.92 -12.61
CA GLU A 151 8.84 6.34 -12.39
C GLU A 151 9.07 7.08 -13.70
N GLU A 152 9.86 6.49 -14.61
CA GLU A 152 10.17 7.11 -15.92
C GLU A 152 8.93 7.29 -16.78
N MET A 153 7.96 6.39 -16.68
CA MET A 153 6.69 6.49 -17.40
C MET A 153 5.70 7.46 -16.75
N CYS A 154 5.62 7.44 -15.43
CA CYS A 154 4.67 8.27 -14.69
C CYS A 154 5.12 9.72 -14.57
N ALA A 155 6.39 9.99 -14.27
CA ALA A 155 6.87 11.33 -13.93
C ALA A 155 6.55 12.41 -15.00
N PRO A 156 6.71 12.17 -16.30
CA PRO A 156 6.40 13.18 -17.32
C PRO A 156 4.93 13.60 -17.37
N LEU A 157 4.02 12.70 -17.01
CA LEU A 157 2.57 12.91 -17.07
C LEU A 157 2.01 13.33 -15.71
N PHE A 158 2.43 12.64 -14.64
CA PHE A 158 1.90 12.87 -13.30
C PHE A 158 2.44 14.13 -12.64
N THR A 159 3.74 14.39 -12.77
CA THR A 159 4.37 15.53 -12.09
C THR A 159 3.76 16.87 -12.51
N PRO A 160 3.58 17.20 -13.79
CA PRO A 160 2.97 18.48 -14.17
C PRO A 160 1.54 18.67 -13.67
N THR A 161 0.77 17.57 -13.53
CA THR A 161 -0.67 17.62 -13.25
C THR A 161 -0.97 17.52 -11.77
N TRP A 162 -0.22 16.68 -11.02
CA TRP A 162 -0.59 16.24 -9.68
C TRP A 162 0.39 16.63 -8.57
N LYS A 163 1.60 17.14 -8.86
CA LYS A 163 2.63 17.44 -7.86
C LYS A 163 2.20 18.37 -6.73
N ASP A 164 1.29 19.32 -7.03
CA ASP A 164 0.80 20.27 -6.05
C ASP A 164 -0.46 19.79 -5.30
N LYS A 165 -1.00 18.65 -5.72
CA LYS A 165 -2.24 18.07 -5.19
C LYS A 165 -2.01 16.75 -4.46
N THR A 166 -0.86 16.13 -4.61
CA THR A 166 -0.51 14.83 -4.04
C THR A 166 0.94 14.75 -3.65
N VAL A 167 1.25 13.85 -2.74
CA VAL A 167 2.62 13.37 -2.51
C VAL A 167 2.84 12.18 -3.43
N MET A 168 3.85 12.27 -4.29
CA MET A 168 4.24 11.18 -5.18
C MET A 168 5.56 10.61 -4.72
N ALA A 169 5.65 9.29 -4.63
CA ALA A 169 6.84 8.58 -4.20
C ALA A 169 7.07 7.33 -5.06
N ALA A 170 8.24 7.23 -5.66
CA ALA A 170 8.69 6.00 -6.29
C ALA A 170 8.98 4.95 -5.20
N ALA A 171 8.51 3.72 -5.40
CA ALA A 171 8.77 2.59 -4.53
C ALA A 171 9.39 1.44 -5.33
N GLY A 172 10.71 1.41 -5.38
CA GLY A 172 11.46 0.56 -6.30
C GLY A 172 11.40 1.10 -7.73
N LYS A 173 11.60 0.21 -8.70
CA LYS A 173 11.50 0.54 -10.14
C LYS A 173 10.08 0.34 -10.69
N GLU A 174 9.29 -0.44 -9.97
CA GLU A 174 8.00 -0.93 -10.45
C GLU A 174 6.82 -0.07 -10.02
N TRP A 175 6.97 0.77 -9.00
CA TRP A 175 5.84 1.45 -8.37
C TRP A 175 5.97 2.96 -8.30
N MET A 176 4.85 3.64 -8.49
CA MET A 176 4.65 5.05 -8.15
C MET A 176 3.41 5.14 -7.24
N ASP A 177 3.62 5.48 -5.99
CA ASP A 177 2.55 5.72 -5.01
C ASP A 177 2.17 7.20 -4.99
N CYS A 178 0.86 7.50 -5.02
CA CYS A 178 0.30 8.85 -4.89
C CYS A 178 -0.64 8.88 -3.68
N THR A 179 -0.38 9.81 -2.77
CA THR A 179 -1.13 9.98 -1.51
C THR A 179 -1.54 11.42 -1.29
N ALA A 180 -2.41 11.68 -0.33
CA ALA A 180 -2.84 13.04 0.02
C ALA A 180 -1.65 13.90 0.52
N PRO A 181 -1.68 15.23 0.29
CA PRO A 181 -0.67 16.14 0.85
C PRO A 181 -0.62 16.04 2.38
N GLY A 182 0.60 16.06 2.93
CA GLY A 182 0.82 15.92 4.37
C GLY A 182 0.80 14.49 4.90
N SER A 183 0.58 13.50 4.03
CA SER A 183 0.77 12.08 4.38
C SER A 183 2.25 11.72 4.35
N GLY A 184 2.68 10.90 5.30
CA GLY A 184 4.06 10.44 5.37
C GLY A 184 4.30 9.51 6.56
N LYS A 185 5.45 8.84 6.55
CA LYS A 185 5.85 7.90 7.61
C LYS A 185 6.53 8.58 8.79
N GLY A 186 6.77 9.86 8.72
CA GLY A 186 7.41 10.64 9.78
C GLY A 186 7.21 12.10 9.61
#